data_b3f344e49af8ced05cb205b76945c7a1
#
_entry.id   b3f344e49af8ced05cb205b76945c7a1
#
_cell.length_a   1.000
_cell.length_b   1.000
_cell.length_c   1.000
_cell.angle_alpha   90.00
_cell.angle_beta   90.00
_cell.angle_gamma   90.00
#
_symmetry.space_group_name_H-M   'P 1'
#
loop_
_entity.id
_entity.type
_entity.pdbx_description
1 polymer ?
#
loop_
_entity_poly.entity_id
_entity_poly.type
_entity_poly.pdbx_seq_one_letter_code
_entity_poly.pdbx_strand_id
1 'polypeptide(L)'
;MHVAFATQPAPGSTVNEDAIAATDRVVVLLDGASIPHGLEIGCRHSTAWYVAQLGTELLEQLTDQRDQLLTDALASAIHAVASLHADTCQLDHPGGPSAAVALLREADQTVDYLVLADTTILLDEPAGIQVISDDRLAQVAVTEHSAMHREATGSLTHQRRYAELVTELRRHRNQAEGYWVASSNPDAAYHALTGSIRRLDVRRAALLTDGATRLVDRFQIMAWPHLLDLLDREGPYALIKQTREAESTDPEGRRWPRSKRHDDASAILCRFRCCPVPSDG
;
A
#
# COMPACT_ATOMS: atom_id res chain seq x y z
N MET A 1 17.51 -2.82 -10.92
CA MET A 1 16.73 -4.04 -10.53
C MET A 1 15.82 -4.52 -11.65
N HIS A 2 15.34 -5.77 -11.58
CA HIS A 2 14.30 -6.28 -12.48
C HIS A 2 12.98 -6.29 -11.74
N VAL A 3 11.95 -5.62 -12.30
CA VAL A 3 10.64 -5.43 -11.66
C VAL A 3 9.59 -6.25 -12.40
N ALA A 4 8.81 -7.05 -11.66
CA ALA A 4 7.60 -7.72 -12.14
C ALA A 4 6.44 -7.30 -11.24
N PHE A 5 5.27 -7.04 -11.79
CA PHE A 5 4.11 -6.62 -11.02
C PHE A 5 2.79 -7.11 -11.58
N ALA A 6 1.79 -7.15 -10.73
CA ALA A 6 0.40 -7.30 -11.10
C ALA A 6 -0.47 -6.43 -10.20
N THR A 7 -1.53 -5.88 -10.76
CA THR A 7 -2.57 -5.15 -10.05
C THR A 7 -3.92 -5.54 -10.60
N GLN A 8 -4.90 -5.74 -9.73
CA GLN A 8 -6.27 -6.09 -10.12
C GLN A 8 -7.29 -5.40 -9.22
N PRO A 9 -8.34 -4.81 -9.79
CA PRO A 9 -9.45 -4.32 -8.99
C PRO A 9 -10.18 -5.47 -8.28
N ALA A 10 -10.94 -5.12 -7.27
CA ALA A 10 -11.87 -6.04 -6.63
C ALA A 10 -12.82 -6.67 -7.67
N PRO A 11 -13.09 -7.98 -7.61
CA PRO A 11 -14.01 -8.63 -8.54
C PRO A 11 -15.36 -7.93 -8.60
N GLY A 12 -15.77 -7.55 -9.82
CA GLY A 12 -16.99 -6.79 -10.09
C GLY A 12 -16.82 -5.26 -10.07
N SER A 13 -15.66 -4.75 -9.66
CA SER A 13 -15.30 -3.34 -9.83
C SER A 13 -14.68 -3.09 -11.20
N THR A 14 -14.98 -1.93 -11.79
CA THR A 14 -14.30 -1.41 -13.00
C THR A 14 -13.23 -0.38 -12.65
N VAL A 15 -13.15 0.02 -11.37
CA VAL A 15 -12.19 0.99 -10.87
C VAL A 15 -11.21 0.27 -9.96
N ASN A 16 -9.93 0.53 -10.15
CA ASN A 16 -8.85 0.12 -9.27
C ASN A 16 -8.38 1.35 -8.51
N GLU A 17 -8.41 1.31 -7.19
CA GLU A 17 -7.92 2.37 -6.33
C GLU A 17 -6.44 2.17 -5.93
N ASP A 18 -5.84 1.02 -6.30
CA ASP A 18 -4.39 0.83 -6.23
C ASP A 18 -3.69 1.44 -7.46
N ALA A 19 -2.45 1.88 -7.29
CA ALA A 19 -1.58 2.32 -8.38
C ALA A 19 -0.15 1.83 -8.23
N ILE A 20 0.48 1.53 -9.38
CA ILE A 20 1.88 1.14 -9.46
C ILE A 20 2.57 2.05 -10.47
N ALA A 21 3.73 2.61 -10.07
CA ALA A 21 4.63 3.27 -10.99
C ALA A 21 6.06 2.75 -10.78
N ALA A 22 6.79 2.48 -11.85
CA ALA A 22 8.10 1.86 -11.73
C ALA A 22 9.07 2.26 -12.85
N THR A 23 10.34 2.32 -12.49
CA THR A 23 11.49 2.33 -13.41
C THR A 23 12.38 1.13 -13.09
N ASP A 24 13.56 1.08 -13.69
CA ASP A 24 14.59 0.09 -13.35
C ASP A 24 15.26 0.32 -11.98
N ARG A 25 15.04 1.49 -11.35
CA ARG A 25 15.63 1.88 -10.05
C ARG A 25 14.63 2.27 -8.98
N VAL A 26 13.42 2.67 -9.33
CA VAL A 26 12.41 3.17 -8.41
C VAL A 26 11.11 2.40 -8.59
N VAL A 27 10.48 2.05 -7.49
CA VAL A 27 9.17 1.40 -7.47
C VAL A 27 8.27 2.12 -6.47
N VAL A 28 7.08 2.47 -6.92
CA VAL A 28 6.02 3.10 -6.15
C VAL A 28 4.82 2.17 -6.16
N LEU A 29 4.31 1.85 -4.99
CA LEU A 29 3.03 1.18 -4.78
C LEU A 29 2.15 2.05 -3.92
N LEU A 30 0.93 2.28 -4.37
CA LEU A 30 -0.09 3.06 -3.68
C LEU A 30 -1.34 2.21 -3.50
N ASP A 31 -1.88 2.21 -2.28
CA ASP A 31 -3.14 1.56 -1.90
C ASP A 31 -4.13 2.66 -1.52
N GLY A 32 -5.12 2.87 -2.35
CA GLY A 32 -6.10 3.93 -2.19
C GLY A 32 -7.20 3.58 -1.19
N ALA A 33 -7.41 4.44 -0.21
CA ALA A 33 -8.45 4.23 0.79
C ALA A 33 -9.86 4.34 0.19
N SER A 34 -10.57 3.22 0.11
CA SER A 34 -11.95 3.17 -0.40
C SER A 34 -12.92 3.89 0.51
N ILE A 35 -13.90 4.56 -0.10
CA ILE A 35 -14.88 5.38 0.60
C ILE A 35 -16.27 4.72 0.52
N PRO A 36 -16.90 4.38 1.67
CA PRO A 36 -18.26 3.87 1.69
C PRO A 36 -19.26 4.83 1.03
N HIS A 37 -20.25 4.27 0.33
CA HIS A 37 -21.33 5.08 -0.27
C HIS A 37 -22.02 5.97 0.77
N GLY A 38 -22.30 7.21 0.39
CA GLY A 38 -23.03 8.18 1.21
C GLY A 38 -22.19 8.99 2.17
N LEU A 39 -20.90 8.74 2.27
CA LEU A 39 -20.00 9.61 3.03
C LEU A 39 -19.52 10.76 2.15
N GLU A 40 -19.59 11.97 2.70
CA GLU A 40 -19.02 13.16 2.04
C GLU A 40 -17.48 13.07 2.00
N ILE A 41 -16.91 13.59 0.92
CA ILE A 41 -15.46 13.53 0.67
C ILE A 41 -14.81 14.90 0.50
N GLY A 42 -15.59 15.97 0.38
CA GLY A 42 -15.06 17.33 0.17
C GLY A 42 -14.29 17.52 -1.14
N CYS A 43 -14.20 16.49 -1.97
CA CYS A 43 -13.44 16.47 -3.22
C CYS A 43 -14.29 15.94 -4.37
N ARG A 44 -14.12 16.51 -5.57
CA ARG A 44 -14.78 16.02 -6.79
C ARG A 44 -14.02 14.86 -7.46
N HIS A 45 -12.77 14.66 -7.06
CA HIS A 45 -11.91 13.64 -7.63
C HIS A 45 -12.02 12.34 -6.82
N SER A 46 -11.90 11.19 -7.49
CA SER A 46 -11.92 9.87 -6.86
C SER A 46 -10.57 9.52 -6.22
N THR A 47 -10.57 8.50 -5.35
CA THR A 47 -9.34 7.90 -4.83
C THR A 47 -8.44 7.41 -5.98
N ALA A 48 -9.00 6.75 -7.00
CA ALA A 48 -8.25 6.30 -8.19
C ALA A 48 -7.55 7.45 -8.93
N TRP A 49 -8.19 8.62 -9.05
CA TRP A 49 -7.53 9.81 -9.59
C TRP A 49 -6.35 10.23 -8.70
N TYR A 50 -6.56 10.29 -7.40
CA TYR A 50 -5.54 10.72 -6.44
C TYR A 50 -4.29 9.84 -6.52
N VAL A 51 -4.45 8.51 -6.45
CA VAL A 51 -3.31 7.58 -6.51
C VAL A 51 -2.59 7.64 -7.85
N ALA A 52 -3.30 7.86 -8.96
CA ALA A 52 -2.69 8.02 -10.28
C ALA A 52 -1.81 9.29 -10.34
N GLN A 53 -2.31 10.42 -9.83
CA GLN A 53 -1.53 11.66 -9.78
C GLN A 53 -0.33 11.53 -8.83
N LEU A 54 -0.55 10.99 -7.61
CA LEU A 54 0.52 10.83 -6.62
C LEU A 54 1.62 9.90 -7.14
N GLY A 55 1.26 8.80 -7.81
CA GLY A 55 2.22 7.87 -8.39
C GLY A 55 3.07 8.51 -9.50
N THR A 56 2.46 9.35 -10.33
CA THR A 56 3.15 10.10 -11.39
C THR A 56 4.14 11.10 -10.79
N GLU A 57 3.67 11.95 -9.87
CA GLU A 57 4.50 12.96 -9.21
C GLU A 57 5.68 12.33 -8.45
N LEU A 58 5.43 11.24 -7.72
CA LEU A 58 6.49 10.51 -7.01
C LEU A 58 7.55 9.97 -7.96
N LEU A 59 7.14 9.38 -9.08
CA LEU A 59 8.08 8.81 -10.05
C LEU A 59 8.93 9.91 -10.68
N GLU A 60 8.34 11.06 -11.02
CA GLU A 60 9.04 12.24 -11.54
C GLU A 60 10.06 12.75 -10.51
N GLN A 61 9.64 13.02 -9.28
CA GLN A 61 10.52 13.51 -8.21
C GLN A 61 11.73 12.58 -8.00
N LEU A 62 11.49 11.27 -7.88
CA LEU A 62 12.53 10.29 -7.59
C LEU A 62 13.44 9.98 -8.80
N THR A 63 13.00 10.30 -10.02
CA THR A 63 13.78 10.15 -11.24
C THR A 63 14.70 11.38 -11.46
N ASP A 64 14.16 12.57 -11.23
CA ASP A 64 14.87 13.84 -11.47
C ASP A 64 15.85 14.16 -10.34
N GLN A 65 15.51 13.83 -9.09
CA GLN A 65 16.31 14.13 -7.89
C GLN A 65 16.71 12.82 -7.17
N ARG A 66 17.67 12.11 -7.77
CA ARG A 66 18.08 10.76 -7.34
C ARG A 66 18.58 10.66 -5.91
N ASP A 67 19.14 11.72 -5.37
CA ASP A 67 19.73 11.77 -4.01
C ASP A 67 18.78 12.36 -2.97
N GLN A 68 17.57 12.80 -3.37
CA GLN A 68 16.57 13.34 -2.46
C GLN A 68 16.12 12.26 -1.46
N LEU A 69 15.83 12.66 -0.21
CA LEU A 69 15.22 11.76 0.77
C LEU A 69 13.84 11.30 0.27
N LEU A 70 13.51 10.04 0.50
CA LEU A 70 12.20 9.50 0.09
C LEU A 70 11.04 10.24 0.75
N THR A 71 11.23 10.72 1.99
CA THR A 71 10.26 11.56 2.71
C THR A 71 10.04 12.90 2.04
N ASP A 72 11.12 13.56 1.58
CA ASP A 72 11.02 14.86 0.90
C ASP A 72 10.36 14.72 -0.47
N ALA A 73 10.67 13.63 -1.20
CA ALA A 73 10.02 13.31 -2.46
C ALA A 73 8.50 13.09 -2.27
N LEU A 74 8.13 12.32 -1.23
CA LEU A 74 6.72 12.09 -0.91
C LEU A 74 6.01 13.37 -0.48
N ALA A 75 6.63 14.21 0.36
CA ALA A 75 6.07 15.49 0.77
C ALA A 75 5.85 16.43 -0.43
N SER A 76 6.85 16.51 -1.32
CA SER A 76 6.77 17.32 -2.55
C SER A 76 5.65 16.83 -3.47
N ALA A 77 5.53 15.52 -3.67
CA ALA A 77 4.47 14.93 -4.49
C ALA A 77 3.07 15.15 -3.90
N ILE A 78 2.89 14.99 -2.58
CA ILE A 78 1.62 15.30 -1.90
C ILE A 78 1.26 16.77 -2.11
N HIS A 79 2.22 17.67 -1.94
CA HIS A 79 2.00 19.11 -2.14
C HIS A 79 1.60 19.43 -3.60
N ALA A 80 2.30 18.84 -4.57
CA ALA A 80 2.00 19.03 -5.98
C ALA A 80 0.57 18.56 -6.31
N VAL A 81 0.19 17.35 -5.90
CA VAL A 81 -1.17 16.82 -6.12
C VAL A 81 -2.22 17.69 -5.43
N ALA A 82 -2.00 18.11 -4.18
CA ALA A 82 -2.91 19.02 -3.48
C ALA A 82 -3.13 20.32 -4.27
N SER A 83 -2.07 20.87 -4.84
CA SER A 83 -2.13 22.09 -5.65
C SER A 83 -2.95 21.93 -6.94
N LEU A 84 -2.98 20.72 -7.54
CA LEU A 84 -3.76 20.47 -8.77
C LEU A 84 -5.28 20.64 -8.59
N HIS A 85 -5.79 20.54 -7.35
CA HIS A 85 -7.23 20.60 -7.11
C HIS A 85 -7.67 21.53 -5.98
N ALA A 86 -6.76 22.38 -5.49
CA ALA A 86 -7.02 23.33 -4.39
C ALA A 86 -8.20 24.27 -4.69
N ASP A 87 -8.31 24.73 -5.93
CA ASP A 87 -9.37 25.68 -6.33
C ASP A 87 -10.76 25.02 -6.45
N THR A 88 -10.85 23.69 -6.44
CA THR A 88 -12.08 22.94 -6.75
C THR A 88 -12.53 22.01 -5.64
N CYS A 89 -11.69 21.79 -4.63
CA CYS A 89 -11.92 20.82 -3.57
C CYS A 89 -11.60 21.41 -2.19
N GLN A 90 -12.23 20.86 -1.15
CA GLN A 90 -11.94 21.21 0.25
C GLN A 90 -10.80 20.32 0.75
N LEU A 91 -9.55 20.79 0.66
CA LEU A 91 -8.37 19.99 0.98
C LEU A 91 -8.25 19.60 2.45
N ASP A 92 -8.87 20.35 3.34
CA ASP A 92 -8.94 20.11 4.79
C ASP A 92 -10.09 19.18 5.20
N HIS A 93 -10.94 18.77 4.24
CA HIS A 93 -12.04 17.86 4.53
C HIS A 93 -11.53 16.46 4.92
N PRO A 94 -11.92 15.90 6.10
CA PRO A 94 -11.36 14.64 6.60
C PRO A 94 -11.71 13.42 5.73
N GLY A 95 -12.68 13.56 4.83
CA GLY A 95 -13.09 12.55 3.86
C GLY A 95 -12.37 12.61 2.53
N GLY A 96 -11.43 13.52 2.34
CA GLY A 96 -10.66 13.65 1.10
C GLY A 96 -9.93 12.35 0.71
N PRO A 97 -9.60 12.16 -0.58
CA PRO A 97 -8.85 10.99 -1.05
C PRO A 97 -7.54 10.82 -0.29
N SER A 98 -7.14 9.57 -0.08
CA SER A 98 -5.88 9.24 0.58
C SER A 98 -5.37 7.88 0.13
N ALA A 99 -4.08 7.62 0.36
CA ALA A 99 -3.44 6.37 0.02
C ALA A 99 -2.35 5.97 1.01
N ALA A 100 -2.25 4.67 1.29
CA ALA A 100 -1.03 4.10 1.85
C ALA A 100 0.06 4.05 0.75
N VAL A 101 1.32 4.13 1.17
CA VAL A 101 2.46 4.27 0.25
C VAL A 101 3.57 3.30 0.61
N ALA A 102 4.05 2.55 -0.38
CA ALA A 102 5.33 1.85 -0.30
C ALA A 102 6.24 2.32 -1.44
N LEU A 103 7.45 2.74 -1.09
CA LEU A 103 8.50 3.15 -2.03
C LEU A 103 9.74 2.29 -1.85
N LEU A 104 10.39 1.97 -2.95
CA LEU A 104 11.70 1.31 -2.93
C LEU A 104 12.57 1.91 -4.03
N ARG A 105 13.81 2.30 -3.66
CA ARG A 105 14.79 2.86 -4.58
C ARG A 105 16.10 2.08 -4.50
N GLU A 106 16.56 1.57 -5.66
CA GLU A 106 17.90 1.02 -5.79
C GLU A 106 18.90 2.16 -6.10
N ALA A 107 19.72 2.50 -5.12
CA ALA A 107 20.90 3.36 -5.28
C ALA A 107 22.14 2.50 -5.57
N ASP A 108 23.29 3.14 -5.81
CA ASP A 108 24.50 2.41 -6.20
C ASP A 108 25.00 1.43 -5.12
N GLN A 109 24.88 1.79 -3.84
CA GLN A 109 25.36 1.00 -2.71
C GLN A 109 24.24 0.54 -1.76
N THR A 110 23.03 1.09 -1.90
CA THR A 110 21.91 0.85 -0.99
C THR A 110 20.63 0.53 -1.74
N VAL A 111 19.70 -0.07 -1.00
CA VAL A 111 18.29 -0.11 -1.31
C VAL A 111 17.59 0.68 -0.21
N ASP A 112 17.01 1.82 -0.59
CA ASP A 112 16.27 2.68 0.32
C ASP A 112 14.79 2.36 0.22
N TYR A 113 14.07 2.42 1.36
CA TYR A 113 12.65 2.16 1.40
C TYR A 113 11.89 3.15 2.27
N LEU A 114 10.60 3.29 1.97
CA LEU A 114 9.64 4.05 2.75
C LEU A 114 8.30 3.31 2.77
N VAL A 115 7.68 3.23 3.95
CA VAL A 115 6.30 2.73 4.15
C VAL A 115 5.51 3.76 4.95
N LEU A 116 4.37 4.17 4.43
CA LEU A 116 3.40 5.04 5.11
C LEU A 116 2.03 4.35 5.08
N ALA A 117 1.46 4.13 6.24
CA ALA A 117 0.26 3.31 6.47
C ALA A 117 0.47 1.81 6.16
N ASP A 118 -0.59 1.08 5.82
CA ASP A 118 -0.68 -0.38 5.89
C ASP A 118 -0.24 -1.16 4.65
N THR A 119 0.49 -0.51 3.74
CA THR A 119 1.26 -1.27 2.74
C THR A 119 2.41 -2.05 3.38
N THR A 120 2.88 -3.10 2.73
CA THR A 120 3.94 -3.96 3.25
C THR A 120 5.11 -4.06 2.28
N ILE A 121 6.33 -3.93 2.78
CA ILE A 121 7.56 -4.25 2.07
C ILE A 121 8.20 -5.49 2.70
N LEU A 122 8.59 -6.45 1.87
CA LEU A 122 9.40 -7.60 2.24
C LEU A 122 10.81 -7.43 1.67
N LEU A 123 11.83 -7.59 2.50
CA LEU A 123 13.23 -7.64 2.08
C LEU A 123 13.80 -9.02 2.37
N ASP A 124 14.35 -9.70 1.35
CA ASP A 124 14.99 -11.00 1.47
C ASP A 124 16.47 -10.81 1.75
N GLU A 125 16.82 -10.88 3.04
CA GLU A 125 18.16 -10.66 3.58
C GLU A 125 18.84 -12.00 3.95
N PRO A 126 20.17 -12.04 4.13
CA PRO A 126 20.87 -13.23 4.58
C PRO A 126 20.38 -13.78 5.93
N ALA A 127 19.86 -12.90 6.79
CA ALA A 127 19.31 -13.26 8.11
C ALA A 127 17.87 -13.78 8.05
N GLY A 128 17.17 -13.63 6.92
CA GLY A 128 15.77 -13.99 6.73
C GLY A 128 14.96 -12.88 6.09
N ILE A 129 13.65 -13.05 6.06
CA ILE A 129 12.74 -12.04 5.52
C ILE A 129 12.48 -10.95 6.56
N GLN A 130 12.86 -9.72 6.25
CA GLN A 130 12.42 -8.55 6.99
C GLN A 130 11.07 -8.11 6.46
N VAL A 131 10.10 -7.93 7.36
CA VAL A 131 8.75 -7.41 7.05
C VAL A 131 8.64 -5.99 7.57
N ILE A 132 8.32 -5.04 6.70
CA ILE A 132 8.16 -3.63 7.04
C ILE A 132 6.73 -3.25 6.70
N SER A 133 5.94 -2.92 7.74
CA SER A 133 4.56 -2.47 7.63
C SER A 133 4.24 -1.57 8.81
N ASP A 134 3.41 -0.56 8.59
CA ASP A 134 2.98 0.37 9.65
C ASP A 134 1.63 -0.09 10.21
N ASP A 135 1.62 -0.51 11.45
CA ASP A 135 0.44 -1.08 12.13
C ASP A 135 -0.41 -0.04 12.88
N ARG A 136 -0.03 1.25 12.85
CA ARG A 136 -0.76 2.32 13.57
C ARG A 136 -2.24 2.38 13.18
N LEU A 137 -2.58 2.16 11.90
CA LEU A 137 -3.96 2.12 11.45
C LEU A 137 -4.78 1.02 12.15
N ALA A 138 -4.19 -0.15 12.36
CA ALA A 138 -4.84 -1.28 13.04
C ALA A 138 -5.06 -1.05 14.55
N GLN A 139 -4.35 -0.08 15.14
CA GLN A 139 -4.43 0.24 16.57
C GLN A 139 -5.52 1.27 16.88
N VAL A 140 -6.08 1.97 15.88
CA VAL A 140 -7.17 2.92 16.07
C VAL A 140 -8.53 2.27 15.76
N ALA A 141 -9.60 2.84 16.30
CA ALA A 141 -10.97 2.40 16.06
C ALA A 141 -11.22 0.88 16.31
N VAL A 142 -10.54 0.29 17.29
CA VAL A 142 -10.56 -1.16 17.60
C VAL A 142 -11.97 -1.64 17.92
N THR A 143 -12.79 -0.81 18.59
CA THR A 143 -14.17 -1.12 18.92
C THR A 143 -15.03 -1.25 17.67
N GLU A 144 -14.89 -0.32 16.73
CA GLU A 144 -15.61 -0.26 15.46
C GLU A 144 -15.19 -1.41 14.55
N HIS A 145 -13.88 -1.70 14.45
CA HIS A 145 -13.35 -2.89 13.78
C HIS A 145 -14.00 -4.17 14.33
N SER A 146 -13.99 -4.32 15.65
CA SER A 146 -14.55 -5.50 16.30
C SER A 146 -16.07 -5.61 16.09
N ALA A 147 -16.80 -4.49 16.08
CA ALA A 147 -18.23 -4.47 15.83
C ALA A 147 -18.57 -4.87 14.39
N MET A 148 -17.79 -4.37 13.41
CA MET A 148 -17.94 -4.72 12.01
C MET A 148 -17.62 -6.20 11.75
N HIS A 149 -16.54 -6.73 12.32
CA HIS A 149 -16.11 -8.12 12.14
C HIS A 149 -17.08 -9.17 12.72
N ARG A 150 -18.03 -8.80 13.57
CA ARG A 150 -19.10 -9.70 14.05
C ARG A 150 -20.20 -9.92 13.03
N GLU A 151 -20.28 -9.07 12.01
CA GLU A 151 -21.33 -9.10 11.00
C GLU A 151 -20.87 -9.89 9.77
N ALA A 152 -21.81 -10.56 9.10
CA ALA A 152 -21.50 -11.23 7.83
C ALA A 152 -21.08 -10.20 6.78
N THR A 153 -19.90 -10.37 6.21
CA THR A 153 -19.31 -9.45 5.22
C THR A 153 -20.27 -9.22 4.05
N GLY A 154 -20.55 -7.96 3.76
CA GLY A 154 -21.47 -7.54 2.69
C GLY A 154 -22.94 -7.48 3.09
N SER A 155 -23.32 -7.87 4.32
CA SER A 155 -24.68 -7.62 4.83
C SER A 155 -24.93 -6.11 5.02
N LEU A 156 -26.21 -5.69 5.06
CA LEU A 156 -26.56 -4.29 5.31
C LEU A 156 -26.04 -3.77 6.66
N THR A 157 -26.03 -4.64 7.68
CA THR A 157 -25.47 -4.29 9.00
C THR A 157 -23.96 -4.12 8.91
N HIS A 158 -23.26 -5.01 8.21
CA HIS A 158 -21.84 -4.90 7.98
C HIS A 158 -21.48 -3.59 7.22
N GLN A 159 -22.22 -3.24 6.17
CA GLN A 159 -21.98 -2.01 5.41
C GLN A 159 -22.16 -0.76 6.29
N ARG A 160 -23.16 -0.74 7.17
CA ARG A 160 -23.36 0.35 8.13
C ARG A 160 -22.18 0.44 9.11
N ARG A 161 -21.78 -0.70 9.69
CA ARG A 161 -20.63 -0.76 10.60
C ARG A 161 -19.33 -0.35 9.94
N TYR A 162 -19.17 -0.69 8.66
CA TYR A 162 -18.02 -0.24 7.88
C TYR A 162 -18.01 1.29 7.68
N ALA A 163 -19.17 1.90 7.42
CA ALA A 163 -19.27 3.37 7.32
C ALA A 163 -19.00 4.06 8.67
N GLU A 164 -19.48 3.49 9.79
CA GLU A 164 -19.18 3.96 11.16
C GLU A 164 -17.66 3.88 11.43
N LEU A 165 -17.03 2.76 11.10
CA LEU A 165 -15.58 2.56 11.21
C LEU A 165 -14.81 3.62 10.41
N VAL A 166 -15.13 3.80 9.12
CA VAL A 166 -14.45 4.80 8.28
C VAL A 166 -14.63 6.21 8.82
N THR A 167 -15.80 6.52 9.37
CA THR A 167 -16.06 7.83 10.01
C THR A 167 -15.17 8.02 11.24
N GLU A 168 -14.97 6.98 12.04
CA GLU A 168 -14.08 7.07 13.20
C GLU A 168 -12.61 7.16 12.78
N LEU A 169 -12.16 6.33 11.83
CA LEU A 169 -10.81 6.40 11.29
C LEU A 169 -10.45 7.79 10.76
N ARG A 170 -11.38 8.49 10.11
CA ARG A 170 -11.18 9.87 9.62
C ARG A 170 -10.81 10.86 10.71
N ARG A 171 -11.28 10.66 11.96
CA ARG A 171 -10.96 11.50 13.11
C ARG A 171 -9.54 11.34 13.60
N HIS A 172 -8.94 10.18 13.32
CA HIS A 172 -7.58 9.83 13.72
C HIS A 172 -6.56 9.99 12.59
N ARG A 173 -7.03 10.36 11.37
CA ARG A 173 -6.16 10.52 10.21
C ARG A 173 -5.20 11.69 10.37
N ASN A 174 -3.91 11.45 10.11
CA ASN A 174 -2.83 12.42 10.17
C ASN A 174 -2.81 13.21 11.49
N GLN A 175 -2.98 12.47 12.58
CA GLN A 175 -2.93 12.96 13.97
C GLN A 175 -1.84 12.21 14.75
N ALA A 176 -1.22 12.87 15.73
CA ALA A 176 -0.16 12.30 16.55
C ALA A 176 -0.57 11.00 17.28
N GLU A 177 -1.79 10.98 17.83
CA GLU A 177 -2.37 9.82 18.52
C GLU A 177 -3.17 8.90 17.59
N GLY A 178 -2.98 9.02 16.29
CA GLY A 178 -3.69 8.26 15.27
C GLY A 178 -2.76 7.54 14.32
N TYR A 179 -3.04 7.65 13.03
CA TYR A 179 -2.24 7.07 11.96
C TYR A 179 -1.95 8.10 10.86
N TRP A 180 -0.93 7.83 10.07
CA TRP A 180 -0.49 8.71 9.00
C TRP A 180 -0.71 8.06 7.64
N VAL A 181 -1.17 8.85 6.66
CA VAL A 181 -1.49 8.41 5.30
C VAL A 181 -1.30 9.58 4.34
N ALA A 182 -0.87 9.30 3.11
CA ALA A 182 -0.77 10.34 2.09
C ALA A 182 -2.17 10.88 1.76
N SER A 183 -2.33 12.20 1.83
CA SER A 183 -3.56 12.94 1.50
C SER A 183 -3.22 14.35 1.02
N SER A 184 -3.85 15.40 1.54
CA SER A 184 -3.53 16.79 1.20
C SER A 184 -2.43 17.42 2.06
N ASN A 185 -2.08 16.80 3.22
CA ASN A 185 -1.06 17.33 4.12
C ASN A 185 0.32 16.71 3.84
N PRO A 186 1.32 17.48 3.35
CA PRO A 186 2.67 16.97 3.07
C PRO A 186 3.42 16.48 4.31
N ASP A 187 3.10 17.00 5.51
CA ASP A 187 3.78 16.61 6.75
C ASP A 187 3.63 15.11 7.06
N ALA A 188 2.58 14.47 6.52
CA ALA A 188 2.37 13.03 6.66
C ALA A 188 3.58 12.21 6.18
N ALA A 189 4.30 12.68 5.18
CA ALA A 189 5.48 12.00 4.63
C ALA A 189 6.59 11.77 5.67
N TYR A 190 6.75 12.70 6.61
CA TYR A 190 7.80 12.63 7.64
C TYR A 190 7.47 11.67 8.80
N HIS A 191 6.27 11.10 8.79
CA HIS A 191 5.84 10.07 9.72
C HIS A 191 5.93 8.64 9.15
N ALA A 192 6.45 8.51 7.93
CA ALA A 192 6.68 7.21 7.30
C ALA A 192 7.80 6.43 7.99
N LEU A 193 7.69 5.11 7.95
CA LEU A 193 8.80 4.21 8.29
C LEU A 193 9.80 4.23 7.13
N THR A 194 11.05 4.53 7.42
CA THR A 194 12.11 4.59 6.40
C THR A 194 13.32 3.79 6.81
N GLY A 195 14.08 3.34 5.84
CA GLY A 195 15.35 2.68 6.08
C GLY A 195 16.17 2.55 4.82
N SER A 196 17.41 2.12 5.02
CA SER A 196 18.39 1.88 3.97
C SER A 196 19.17 0.62 4.31
N ILE A 197 19.32 -0.27 3.35
CA ILE A 197 20.07 -1.51 3.49
C ILE A 197 21.13 -1.59 2.39
N ARG A 198 22.27 -2.22 2.68
CA ARG A 198 23.30 -2.42 1.65
C ARG A 198 22.72 -3.23 0.49
N ARG A 199 22.96 -2.76 -0.71
CA ARG A 199 22.49 -3.37 -1.96
C ARG A 199 22.85 -4.87 -2.08
N LEU A 200 24.04 -5.25 -1.58
CA LEU A 200 24.53 -6.63 -1.63
C LEU A 200 23.86 -7.57 -0.61
N ASP A 201 23.17 -7.01 0.39
CA ASP A 201 22.49 -7.79 1.41
C ASP A 201 21.02 -8.09 1.05
N VAL A 202 20.51 -7.55 -0.06
CA VAL A 202 19.15 -7.81 -0.53
C VAL A 202 19.18 -8.58 -1.84
N ARG A 203 18.59 -9.77 -1.85
CA ARG A 203 18.46 -10.60 -3.06
C ARG A 203 17.23 -10.22 -3.88
N ARG A 204 16.12 -10.05 -3.20
CA ARG A 204 14.81 -9.70 -3.77
C ARG A 204 13.98 -8.93 -2.73
N ALA A 205 13.04 -8.14 -3.21
CA ALA A 205 12.07 -7.45 -2.37
C ALA A 205 10.68 -7.61 -2.97
N ALA A 206 9.64 -7.49 -2.12
CA ALA A 206 8.27 -7.37 -2.60
C ALA A 206 7.59 -6.16 -1.95
N LEU A 207 6.70 -5.48 -2.71
CA LEU A 207 5.81 -4.45 -2.21
C LEU A 207 4.38 -4.94 -2.44
N LEU A 208 3.54 -4.83 -1.41
CA LEU A 208 2.21 -5.45 -1.38
C LEU A 208 1.18 -4.48 -0.79
N THR A 209 -0.01 -4.40 -1.41
CA THR A 209 -1.18 -3.79 -0.77
C THR A 209 -1.85 -4.78 0.20
N ASP A 210 -2.73 -4.29 1.07
CA ASP A 210 -3.43 -5.11 2.05
C ASP A 210 -4.28 -6.21 1.39
N GLY A 211 -4.83 -5.94 0.19
CA GLY A 211 -5.53 -6.93 -0.62
C GLY A 211 -4.64 -8.09 -1.08
N ALA A 212 -3.33 -7.85 -1.26
CA ALA A 212 -2.38 -8.88 -1.68
C ALA A 212 -1.77 -9.66 -0.50
N THR A 213 -1.73 -9.08 0.71
CA THR A 213 -1.15 -9.73 1.90
C THR A 213 -2.09 -10.70 2.59
N ARG A 214 -3.38 -10.74 2.24
CA ARG A 214 -4.46 -11.47 2.94
C ARG A 214 -4.17 -12.94 3.23
N LEU A 215 -3.42 -13.64 2.38
CA LEU A 215 -3.05 -15.04 2.61
C LEU A 215 -2.20 -15.25 3.86
N VAL A 216 -1.44 -14.20 4.25
CA VAL A 216 -0.53 -14.24 5.40
C VAL A 216 -1.16 -13.57 6.62
N ASP A 217 -1.50 -12.29 6.52
CA ASP A 217 -1.90 -11.47 7.66
C ASP A 217 -3.34 -11.76 8.13
N ARG A 218 -4.26 -11.93 7.18
CA ARG A 218 -5.69 -12.10 7.48
C ARG A 218 -6.11 -13.57 7.55
N PHE A 219 -5.72 -14.37 6.57
CA PHE A 219 -6.16 -15.76 6.46
C PHE A 219 -5.24 -16.72 7.19
N GLN A 220 -3.97 -16.35 7.39
CA GLN A 220 -2.95 -17.15 8.10
C GLN A 220 -2.77 -18.58 7.51
N ILE A 221 -2.91 -18.68 6.18
CA ILE A 221 -2.73 -19.95 5.44
C ILE A 221 -1.41 -20.02 4.69
N MET A 222 -0.62 -18.94 4.76
CA MET A 222 0.70 -18.84 4.14
C MET A 222 1.63 -18.05 5.08
N ALA A 223 2.93 -18.32 5.03
CA ALA A 223 3.95 -17.53 5.72
C ALA A 223 4.69 -16.61 4.72
N TRP A 224 5.27 -15.51 5.20
CA TRP A 224 5.99 -14.53 4.37
C TRP A 224 7.07 -15.13 3.45
N PRO A 225 7.91 -16.10 3.91
CA PRO A 225 8.87 -16.72 3.00
C PRO A 225 8.21 -17.46 1.84
N HIS A 226 7.11 -18.17 2.09
CA HIS A 226 6.37 -18.89 1.05
C HIS A 226 5.68 -17.92 0.07
N LEU A 227 5.17 -16.79 0.55
CA LEU A 227 4.61 -15.74 -0.30
C LEU A 227 5.67 -15.19 -1.25
N LEU A 228 6.84 -14.84 -0.72
CA LEU A 228 7.94 -14.31 -1.53
C LEU A 228 8.47 -15.36 -2.54
N ASP A 229 8.50 -16.64 -2.16
CA ASP A 229 8.85 -17.73 -3.06
C ASP A 229 7.80 -17.96 -4.15
N LEU A 230 6.51 -17.78 -3.84
CA LEU A 230 5.43 -17.82 -4.83
C LEU A 230 5.59 -16.68 -5.85
N LEU A 231 5.82 -15.45 -5.38
CA LEU A 231 6.09 -14.32 -6.26
C LEU A 231 7.28 -14.57 -7.18
N ASP A 232 8.34 -15.16 -6.64
CA ASP A 232 9.56 -15.42 -7.40
C ASP A 232 9.40 -16.54 -8.44
N ARG A 233 8.66 -17.60 -8.14
CA ARG A 233 8.48 -18.75 -9.05
C ARG A 233 7.36 -18.54 -10.06
N GLU A 234 6.24 -17.97 -9.64
CA GLU A 234 5.01 -17.95 -10.42
C GLU A 234 4.57 -16.54 -10.81
N GLY A 235 5.20 -15.53 -10.20
CA GLY A 235 4.94 -14.10 -10.47
C GLY A 235 3.80 -13.50 -9.64
N PRO A 236 3.69 -12.16 -9.63
CA PRO A 236 2.72 -11.45 -8.80
C PRO A 236 1.25 -11.79 -9.07
N TYR A 237 0.90 -12.10 -10.31
CA TYR A 237 -0.47 -12.48 -10.66
C TYR A 237 -0.92 -13.77 -9.96
N ALA A 238 -0.01 -14.74 -9.75
CA ALA A 238 -0.33 -15.99 -9.07
C ALA A 238 -0.73 -15.76 -7.60
N LEU A 239 -0.08 -14.81 -6.91
CA LEU A 239 -0.45 -14.41 -5.56
C LEU A 239 -1.88 -13.85 -5.51
N ILE A 240 -2.19 -12.89 -6.39
CA ILE A 240 -3.53 -12.29 -6.45
C ILE A 240 -4.58 -13.38 -6.74
N LYS A 241 -4.32 -14.28 -7.68
CA LYS A 241 -5.21 -15.39 -8.00
C LYS A 241 -5.47 -16.30 -6.80
N GLN A 242 -4.44 -16.71 -6.07
CA GLN A 242 -4.60 -17.53 -4.86
C GLN A 242 -5.37 -16.78 -3.76
N THR A 243 -5.16 -15.48 -3.61
CA THR A 243 -5.95 -14.65 -2.70
C THR A 243 -7.44 -14.69 -3.07
N ARG A 244 -7.78 -14.51 -4.35
CA ARG A 244 -9.17 -14.58 -4.83
C ARG A 244 -9.79 -15.94 -4.63
N GLU A 245 -9.04 -17.01 -4.85
CA GLU A 245 -9.49 -18.39 -4.58
C GLU A 245 -9.80 -18.59 -3.08
N ALA A 246 -8.94 -18.16 -2.18
CA ALA A 246 -9.18 -18.22 -0.74
C ALA A 246 -10.42 -17.38 -0.32
N GLU A 247 -10.54 -16.14 -0.79
CA GLU A 247 -11.70 -15.27 -0.54
C GLU A 247 -13.02 -15.92 -0.96
N SER A 248 -13.02 -16.65 -2.08
CA SER A 248 -14.22 -17.34 -2.62
C SER A 248 -14.72 -18.48 -1.73
N THR A 249 -13.83 -19.07 -0.90
CA THR A 249 -14.20 -20.13 0.06
C THR A 249 -14.91 -19.61 1.31
N ASP A 250 -14.85 -18.29 1.55
CA ASP A 250 -15.48 -17.63 2.71
C ASP A 250 -16.11 -16.28 2.30
N PRO A 251 -17.15 -16.30 1.45
CA PRO A 251 -17.72 -15.07 0.89
C PRO A 251 -18.39 -14.16 1.91
N GLU A 252 -18.81 -14.71 3.07
CA GLU A 252 -19.42 -13.96 4.16
C GLU A 252 -18.44 -13.55 5.25
N GLY A 253 -17.14 -13.86 5.12
CA GLY A 253 -16.13 -13.51 6.11
C GLY A 253 -16.35 -14.13 7.48
N ARG A 254 -16.99 -15.32 7.55
CA ARG A 254 -17.25 -16.00 8.83
C ARG A 254 -16.00 -16.62 9.43
N ARG A 255 -15.16 -17.19 8.58
CA ARG A 255 -13.88 -17.76 8.97
C ARG A 255 -12.80 -16.68 9.11
N TRP A 256 -12.82 -15.72 8.19
CA TRP A 256 -11.87 -14.62 8.10
C TRP A 256 -12.60 -13.28 8.02
N PRO A 257 -12.99 -12.70 9.18
CA PRO A 257 -13.69 -11.41 9.22
C PRO A 257 -12.85 -10.32 8.56
N ARG A 258 -13.50 -9.51 7.70
CA ARG A 258 -12.82 -8.47 6.91
C ARG A 258 -13.76 -7.34 6.51
N SER A 259 -13.21 -6.17 6.23
CA SER A 259 -13.96 -4.95 5.88
C SER A 259 -14.64 -5.04 4.52
N LYS A 260 -14.04 -5.74 3.57
CA LYS A 260 -14.57 -5.94 2.21
C LYS A 260 -14.45 -7.41 1.83
N ARG A 261 -15.43 -7.91 1.06
CA ARG A 261 -15.38 -9.28 0.52
C ARG A 261 -14.12 -9.49 -0.30
N HIS A 262 -13.86 -8.54 -1.19
CA HIS A 262 -12.66 -8.43 -2.02
C HIS A 262 -12.14 -7.01 -1.91
N ASP A 263 -10.85 -6.82 -2.01
CA ASP A 263 -10.22 -5.53 -2.17
C ASP A 263 -9.49 -5.45 -3.50
N ASP A 264 -9.10 -4.26 -3.90
CA ASP A 264 -8.07 -4.14 -4.92
C ASP A 264 -6.82 -4.86 -4.43
N ALA A 265 -6.03 -5.42 -5.32
CA ALA A 265 -4.85 -6.17 -4.91
C ALA A 265 -3.69 -5.91 -5.87
N SER A 266 -2.58 -5.47 -5.31
CA SER A 266 -1.38 -5.15 -6.06
C SER A 266 -0.15 -5.76 -5.39
N ALA A 267 0.68 -6.38 -6.22
CA ALA A 267 1.91 -7.01 -5.79
C ALA A 267 3.04 -6.69 -6.77
N ILE A 268 4.21 -6.39 -6.23
CA ILE A 268 5.42 -6.11 -6.99
C ILE A 268 6.53 -7.02 -6.47
N LEU A 269 7.31 -7.60 -7.37
CA LEU A 269 8.55 -8.31 -7.07
C LEU A 269 9.71 -7.55 -7.71
N CYS A 270 10.70 -7.21 -6.90
CA CYS A 270 11.97 -6.65 -7.33
C CYS A 270 13.08 -7.69 -7.15
N ARG A 271 13.77 -8.04 -8.24
CA ARG A 271 14.99 -8.86 -8.19
C ARG A 271 16.18 -7.98 -8.44
N PHE A 272 17.13 -8.05 -7.55
CA PHE A 272 18.36 -7.29 -7.66
C PHE A 272 19.42 -8.12 -8.41
N ARG A 273 20.13 -7.52 -9.35
CA ARG A 273 21.21 -8.23 -10.04
C ARG A 273 22.37 -8.48 -9.08
N CYS A 274 22.83 -9.69 -8.97
CA CYS A 274 24.14 -9.93 -8.37
C CYS A 274 25.19 -9.18 -9.21
N CYS A 275 26.00 -8.32 -8.58
CA CYS A 275 27.18 -7.82 -9.27
C CYS A 275 28.02 -9.03 -9.69
N PRO A 276 28.42 -9.17 -10.97
CA PRO A 276 29.42 -10.16 -11.30
C PRO A 276 30.65 -9.88 -10.45
N VAL A 277 31.10 -10.87 -9.69
CA VAL A 277 32.40 -10.83 -9.02
C VAL A 277 33.42 -10.53 -10.13
N PRO A 278 34.27 -9.48 -10.03
CA PRO A 278 35.35 -9.29 -10.98
C PRO A 278 36.13 -10.60 -11.00
N SER A 279 36.20 -11.25 -12.16
CA SER A 279 37.15 -12.34 -12.37
C SER A 279 38.52 -11.75 -12.24
N ASP A 280 39.18 -12.01 -11.11
CA ASP A 280 40.59 -11.72 -10.93
C ASP A 280 41.33 -12.35 -12.11
N GLY A 281 41.85 -11.48 -13.03
CA GLY A 281 42.67 -11.83 -14.15
C GLY A 281 44.14 -11.88 -13.74
#